data_cde163faa63317959bd90e1ea74d924f
#
_entry.id   cde163faa63317959bd90e1ea74d924f
#
_cell.length_a   1.000
_cell.length_b   1.000
_cell.length_c   1.000
_cell.angle_alpha   90.00
_cell.angle_beta   90.00
_cell.angle_gamma   90.00
#
_symmetry.space_group_name_H-M   'P 1'
#
loop_
_entity.id
_entity.type
_entity.pdbx_description
1 polymer ?
#
loop_
_entity_poly.entity_id
_entity_poly.type
_entity_poly.pdbx_seq_one_letter_code
_entity_poly.pdbx_strand_id
1 'polypeptide(L)'
;MKIQVKHLRKEFGKTVAVDNISFAFDSGHIFGFVGPNGAGKTTTMRIIATIEEPTEGDVMLNGISVCEEPELARRAVGYVPDTLPAHGDITVHEYLDFYARAYGLRGKKRTQAVEAIEEFTNVTGIREKHLKALSKGMKQRVSLGRALVYDPDVLILDEPAAGLDPRARVELRELLMLLAERQKAILISSHILTELTEICNGVVIIERGRILETGTIEDVLKKSTARRTVAIRLLDTHHHENPQLLKELLQTPQIENARQVGGEIHFELSGDEAAACDILGELIAKKYRIIEFRQTKANLEDIFMTVTKGGVQ
;
A
#
# COMPACT_ATOMS: atom_id res chain seq x y z
N MET A 1 -12.43 16.19 1.13
CA MET A 1 -12.59 15.84 -0.31
C MET A 1 -12.81 14.36 -0.42
N LYS A 2 -13.73 13.90 -1.26
CA LYS A 2 -14.03 12.48 -1.45
C LYS A 2 -13.69 12.05 -2.86
N ILE A 3 -12.94 10.97 -2.98
CA ILE A 3 -12.60 10.31 -4.23
C ILE A 3 -13.45 9.06 -4.34
N GLN A 4 -14.16 8.89 -5.46
CA GLN A 4 -15.02 7.73 -5.70
C GLN A 4 -14.71 7.13 -7.08
N VAL A 5 -14.32 5.89 -7.08
CA VAL A 5 -14.22 5.05 -8.28
C VAL A 5 -15.54 4.30 -8.42
N LYS A 6 -16.21 4.40 -9.57
CA LYS A 6 -17.56 3.87 -9.79
C LYS A 6 -17.58 2.96 -11.01
N HIS A 7 -17.82 1.67 -10.78
CA HIS A 7 -17.99 0.65 -11.82
C HIS A 7 -16.90 0.69 -12.90
N LEU A 8 -15.66 0.96 -12.48
CA LEU A 8 -14.54 1.18 -13.38
C LEU A 8 -14.17 -0.12 -14.09
N ARG A 9 -14.14 -0.07 -15.42
CA ARG A 9 -13.73 -1.16 -16.30
C ARG A 9 -12.71 -0.65 -17.31
N LYS A 10 -11.68 -1.45 -17.57
CA LYS A 10 -10.67 -1.16 -18.60
C LYS A 10 -10.29 -2.41 -19.34
N GLU A 11 -10.43 -2.34 -20.65
CA GLU A 11 -10.03 -3.37 -21.59
C GLU A 11 -8.92 -2.89 -22.52
N PHE A 12 -7.97 -3.75 -22.81
CA PHE A 12 -6.94 -3.60 -23.83
C PHE A 12 -7.09 -4.73 -24.85
N GLY A 13 -7.82 -4.47 -25.92
CA GLY A 13 -8.19 -5.49 -26.91
C GLY A 13 -8.99 -6.62 -26.26
N LYS A 14 -8.40 -7.81 -26.12
CA LYS A 14 -9.06 -8.97 -25.50
C LYS A 14 -8.77 -9.11 -23.99
N THR A 15 -7.92 -8.28 -23.44
CA THR A 15 -7.49 -8.38 -22.04
C THR A 15 -8.28 -7.41 -21.19
N VAL A 16 -9.01 -7.92 -20.21
CA VAL A 16 -9.66 -7.11 -19.18
C VAL A 16 -8.67 -6.85 -18.07
N ALA A 17 -8.16 -5.63 -17.99
CA ALA A 17 -7.19 -5.23 -16.97
C ALA A 17 -7.85 -4.80 -15.65
N VAL A 18 -9.05 -4.21 -15.74
CA VAL A 18 -9.88 -3.79 -14.60
C VAL A 18 -11.31 -4.19 -14.91
N ASP A 19 -11.99 -4.87 -13.99
CA ASP A 19 -13.29 -5.46 -14.20
C ASP A 19 -14.31 -5.01 -13.15
N ASN A 20 -15.03 -3.94 -13.46
CA ASN A 20 -16.14 -3.39 -12.68
C ASN A 20 -15.80 -3.13 -11.20
N ILE A 21 -14.74 -2.38 -10.93
CA ILE A 21 -14.33 -2.06 -9.56
C ILE A 21 -14.99 -0.77 -9.06
N SER A 22 -15.33 -0.76 -7.76
CA SER A 22 -15.86 0.43 -7.08
C SER A 22 -15.26 0.53 -5.68
N PHE A 23 -14.70 1.69 -5.33
CA PHE A 23 -14.21 2.00 -4.00
C PHE A 23 -14.16 3.52 -3.80
N ALA A 24 -13.94 3.93 -2.56
CA ALA A 24 -13.82 5.35 -2.22
C ALA A 24 -12.78 5.56 -1.12
N PHE A 25 -12.16 6.73 -1.11
CA PHE A 25 -11.28 7.19 -0.05
C PHE A 25 -11.41 8.72 0.11
N ASP A 26 -10.98 9.22 1.26
CA ASP A 26 -11.18 10.62 1.64
C ASP A 26 -9.86 11.35 1.87
N SER A 27 -9.91 12.70 1.81
CA SER A 27 -8.76 13.55 2.19
C SER A 27 -8.37 13.34 3.66
N GLY A 28 -7.11 13.58 3.96
CA GLY A 28 -6.54 13.33 5.29
C GLY A 28 -6.20 11.86 5.56
N HIS A 29 -6.39 11.00 4.55
CA HIS A 29 -6.13 9.57 4.67
C HIS A 29 -5.17 9.06 3.60
N ILE A 30 -4.41 8.04 3.97
CA ILE A 30 -3.56 7.27 3.07
C ILE A 30 -4.24 5.91 2.85
N PHE A 31 -4.57 5.60 1.60
CA PHE A 31 -5.14 4.32 1.20
C PHE A 31 -4.12 3.47 0.44
N GLY A 32 -3.98 2.24 0.87
CA GLY A 32 -3.16 1.24 0.21
C GLY A 32 -3.93 0.54 -0.92
N PHE A 33 -3.32 0.43 -2.11
CA PHE A 33 -3.86 -0.32 -3.23
C PHE A 33 -2.98 -1.54 -3.48
N VAL A 34 -3.44 -2.70 -3.05
CA VAL A 34 -2.63 -3.91 -2.86
C VAL A 34 -3.04 -4.99 -3.84
N GLY A 35 -2.07 -5.68 -4.40
CA GLY A 35 -2.32 -6.81 -5.29
C GLY A 35 -1.04 -7.28 -5.99
N PRO A 36 -1.05 -8.49 -6.58
CA PRO A 36 0.08 -8.99 -7.34
C PRO A 36 0.36 -8.16 -8.60
N ASN A 37 1.50 -8.39 -9.21
CA ASN A 37 1.78 -7.78 -10.50
C ASN A 37 0.74 -8.21 -11.54
N GLY A 38 0.29 -7.26 -12.36
CA GLY A 38 -0.78 -7.50 -13.34
C GLY A 38 -2.21 -7.51 -12.74
N ALA A 39 -2.40 -7.24 -11.45
CA ALA A 39 -3.73 -7.20 -10.83
C ALA A 39 -4.62 -6.03 -11.29
N GLY A 40 -4.09 -5.04 -12.04
CA GLY A 40 -4.83 -3.86 -12.47
C GLY A 40 -4.52 -2.57 -11.70
N LYS A 41 -3.56 -2.59 -10.74
CA LYS A 41 -3.20 -1.44 -9.89
C LYS A 41 -2.79 -0.22 -10.71
N THR A 42 -1.72 -0.32 -11.48
CA THR A 42 -1.18 0.76 -12.33
C THR A 42 -2.24 1.28 -13.31
N THR A 43 -3.02 0.39 -13.93
CA THR A 43 -4.10 0.77 -14.85
C THR A 43 -5.15 1.63 -14.15
N THR A 44 -5.63 1.19 -12.99
CA THR A 44 -6.60 1.96 -12.18
C THR A 44 -6.04 3.32 -11.77
N MET A 45 -4.80 3.36 -11.29
CA MET A 45 -4.13 4.60 -10.89
C MET A 45 -3.95 5.58 -12.05
N ARG A 46 -3.60 5.08 -13.24
CA ARG A 46 -3.49 5.91 -14.45
C ARG A 46 -4.82 6.49 -14.90
N ILE A 47 -5.93 5.75 -14.72
CA ILE A 47 -7.27 6.27 -14.98
C ILE A 47 -7.61 7.39 -13.98
N ILE A 48 -7.40 7.17 -12.67
CA ILE A 48 -7.63 8.22 -11.66
C ILE A 48 -6.79 9.46 -11.96
N ALA A 49 -5.57 9.26 -12.44
CA ALA A 49 -4.63 10.34 -12.81
C ALA A 49 -4.92 10.97 -14.18
N THR A 50 -6.01 10.63 -14.86
CA THR A 50 -6.38 11.13 -16.20
C THR A 50 -5.36 10.84 -17.30
N ILE A 51 -4.52 9.82 -17.14
CA ILE A 51 -3.50 9.41 -18.12
C ILE A 51 -4.08 8.37 -19.08
N GLU A 52 -5.04 7.58 -18.60
CA GLU A 52 -5.71 6.52 -19.33
C GLU A 52 -7.22 6.69 -19.22
N GLU A 53 -7.96 6.48 -20.30
CA GLU A 53 -9.43 6.52 -20.29
C GLU A 53 -10.00 5.16 -19.90
N PRO A 54 -11.04 5.08 -19.06
CA PRO A 54 -11.73 3.83 -18.79
C PRO A 54 -12.52 3.36 -20.01
N THR A 55 -12.82 2.06 -20.10
CA THR A 55 -13.76 1.52 -21.08
C THR A 55 -15.21 1.75 -20.63
N GLU A 56 -15.46 1.61 -19.31
CA GLU A 56 -16.75 1.88 -18.67
C GLU A 56 -16.51 2.40 -17.25
N GLY A 57 -17.53 3.06 -16.69
CA GLY A 57 -17.46 3.64 -15.35
C GLY A 57 -16.80 5.01 -15.31
N ASP A 58 -16.60 5.52 -14.12
CA ASP A 58 -16.05 6.86 -13.92
C ASP A 58 -15.30 6.99 -12.59
N VAL A 59 -14.53 8.04 -12.47
CA VAL A 59 -13.90 8.47 -11.22
C VAL A 59 -14.35 9.88 -10.88
N MET A 60 -14.89 10.06 -9.67
CA MET A 60 -15.34 11.35 -9.18
C MET A 60 -14.33 11.91 -8.17
N LEU A 61 -13.80 13.07 -8.44
CA LEU A 61 -12.92 13.84 -7.57
C LEU A 61 -13.69 15.01 -6.96
N ASN A 62 -14.26 14.82 -5.79
CA ASN A 62 -15.11 15.82 -5.14
C ASN A 62 -16.27 16.33 -6.02
N GLY A 63 -16.86 15.44 -6.81
CA GLY A 63 -17.95 15.75 -7.73
C GLY A 63 -17.51 16.09 -9.17
N ILE A 64 -16.21 16.23 -9.44
CA ILE A 64 -15.66 16.43 -10.79
C ILE A 64 -15.43 15.06 -11.42
N SER A 65 -16.05 14.79 -12.56
CA SER A 65 -15.84 13.56 -13.34
C SER A 65 -14.50 13.60 -14.06
N VAL A 66 -13.74 12.53 -13.93
CA VAL A 66 -12.48 12.34 -14.67
C VAL A 66 -12.73 12.17 -16.17
N CYS A 67 -13.87 11.59 -16.53
CA CYS A 67 -14.25 11.35 -17.94
C CYS A 67 -14.82 12.60 -18.62
N GLU A 68 -15.69 13.33 -17.92
CA GLU A 68 -16.39 14.49 -18.50
C GLU A 68 -15.55 15.77 -18.41
N GLU A 69 -14.77 15.94 -17.32
CA GLU A 69 -13.99 17.14 -17.04
C GLU A 69 -12.50 16.82 -16.77
N PRO A 70 -11.80 16.12 -17.70
CA PRO A 70 -10.44 15.63 -17.47
C PRO A 70 -9.41 16.75 -17.19
N GLU A 71 -9.60 17.93 -17.77
CA GLU A 71 -8.71 19.08 -17.54
C GLU A 71 -8.81 19.62 -16.11
N LEU A 72 -10.01 19.68 -15.54
CA LEU A 72 -10.23 20.08 -14.15
C LEU A 72 -9.71 19.00 -13.21
N ALA A 73 -10.02 17.73 -13.47
CA ALA A 73 -9.55 16.59 -12.69
C ALA A 73 -8.02 16.54 -12.64
N ARG A 74 -7.34 16.76 -13.77
CA ARG A 74 -5.87 16.74 -13.88
C ARG A 74 -5.20 17.78 -13.00
N ARG A 75 -5.83 18.93 -12.77
CA ARG A 75 -5.30 19.95 -11.86
C ARG A 75 -5.40 19.56 -10.38
N ALA A 76 -6.34 18.68 -10.05
CA ALA A 76 -6.55 18.22 -8.69
C ALA A 76 -5.69 16.99 -8.33
N VAL A 77 -5.07 16.32 -9.33
CA VAL A 77 -4.36 15.04 -9.12
C VAL A 77 -2.88 15.15 -9.41
N GLY A 78 -2.04 14.84 -8.45
CA GLY A 78 -0.61 14.60 -8.61
C GLY A 78 -0.33 13.11 -8.79
N TYR A 79 0.36 12.73 -9.87
CA TYR A 79 0.72 11.34 -10.15
C TYR A 79 2.22 11.12 -10.06
N VAL A 80 2.62 10.15 -9.25
CA VAL A 80 4.01 9.68 -9.09
C VAL A 80 4.10 8.28 -9.68
N PRO A 81 4.69 8.09 -10.86
CA PRO A 81 4.89 6.78 -11.47
C PRO A 81 6.03 6.02 -10.76
N ASP A 82 6.06 4.70 -10.90
CA ASP A 82 7.16 3.84 -10.41
C ASP A 82 8.54 4.31 -10.90
N THR A 83 8.62 4.78 -12.13
CA THR A 83 9.88 5.27 -12.71
C THR A 83 9.74 6.71 -13.16
N LEU A 84 10.63 7.58 -12.68
CA LEU A 84 10.71 8.96 -13.16
C LEU A 84 11.13 8.95 -14.63
N PRO A 85 10.31 9.52 -15.55
CA PRO A 85 10.74 9.72 -16.93
C PRO A 85 11.94 10.67 -16.96
N ALA A 86 13.14 10.12 -17.12
CA ALA A 86 14.36 10.90 -17.14
C ALA A 86 14.64 11.44 -18.56
N HIS A 87 14.33 12.68 -18.81
CA HIS A 87 14.87 13.41 -19.93
C HIS A 87 16.30 13.85 -19.56
N GLY A 88 17.31 13.33 -20.29
CA GLY A 88 18.68 13.18 -19.81
C GLY A 88 19.47 14.41 -19.39
N ASP A 89 19.21 15.60 -19.94
CA ASP A 89 20.13 16.75 -19.86
C ASP A 89 19.55 17.98 -19.15
N ILE A 90 18.58 17.79 -18.25
CA ILE A 90 18.03 18.84 -17.40
C ILE A 90 18.36 18.61 -15.93
N THR A 91 18.52 19.68 -15.18
CA THR A 91 18.72 19.66 -13.72
C THR A 91 17.42 19.40 -12.97
N VAL A 92 17.52 19.06 -11.70
CA VAL A 92 16.35 18.91 -10.80
C VAL A 92 15.54 20.22 -10.77
N HIS A 93 16.21 21.35 -10.61
CA HIS A 93 15.56 22.66 -10.57
C HIS A 93 14.82 22.98 -11.86
N GLU A 94 15.47 22.82 -13.01
CA GLU A 94 14.85 23.04 -14.32
C GLU A 94 13.65 22.14 -14.55
N TYR A 95 13.72 20.89 -14.10
CA TYR A 95 12.63 19.93 -14.20
C TYR A 95 11.41 20.37 -13.36
N LEU A 96 11.61 20.75 -12.11
CA LEU A 96 10.53 21.23 -11.24
C LEU A 96 9.95 22.56 -11.76
N ASP A 97 10.79 23.49 -12.20
CA ASP A 97 10.39 24.76 -12.78
C ASP A 97 9.58 24.57 -14.08
N PHE A 98 9.97 23.61 -14.92
CA PHE A 98 9.22 23.25 -16.12
C PHE A 98 7.78 22.83 -15.79
N TYR A 99 7.59 21.94 -14.81
CA TYR A 99 6.25 21.51 -14.42
C TYR A 99 5.46 22.63 -13.74
N ALA A 100 6.10 23.46 -12.92
CA ALA A 100 5.46 24.65 -12.35
C ALA A 100 4.89 25.57 -13.44
N ARG A 101 5.66 25.76 -14.53
CA ARG A 101 5.18 26.53 -15.72
C ARG A 101 4.05 25.82 -16.45
N ALA A 102 4.17 24.51 -16.66
CA ALA A 102 3.16 23.72 -17.38
C ALA A 102 1.79 23.78 -16.67
N TYR A 103 1.80 23.83 -15.34
CA TYR A 103 0.58 24.01 -14.53
C TYR A 103 0.18 25.48 -14.32
N GLY A 104 0.83 26.42 -15.04
CA GLY A 104 0.41 27.82 -15.13
C GLY A 104 0.96 28.74 -14.05
N LEU A 105 1.89 28.27 -13.20
CA LEU A 105 2.56 29.12 -12.23
C LEU A 105 3.49 30.12 -12.92
N ARG A 106 3.48 31.39 -12.49
CA ARG A 106 4.26 32.47 -13.11
C ARG A 106 4.90 33.41 -12.09
N GLY A 107 5.99 34.05 -12.50
CA GLY A 107 6.68 35.08 -11.71
C GLY A 107 7.08 34.59 -10.33
N LYS A 108 6.98 35.43 -9.31
CA LYS A 108 7.35 35.12 -7.93
C LYS A 108 6.66 33.90 -7.35
N LYS A 109 5.37 33.68 -7.69
CA LYS A 109 4.63 32.50 -7.21
C LYS A 109 5.27 31.20 -7.69
N ARG A 110 5.74 31.14 -8.93
CA ARG A 110 6.43 29.97 -9.49
C ARG A 110 7.75 29.70 -8.74
N THR A 111 8.61 30.72 -8.61
CA THR A 111 9.90 30.58 -7.91
C THR A 111 9.68 30.08 -6.48
N GLN A 112 8.77 30.70 -5.73
CA GLN A 112 8.44 30.32 -4.38
C GLN A 112 7.90 28.88 -4.26
N ALA A 113 7.04 28.46 -5.21
CA ALA A 113 6.51 27.11 -5.22
C ALA A 113 7.62 26.07 -5.48
N VAL A 114 8.52 26.33 -6.42
CA VAL A 114 9.65 25.44 -6.73
C VAL A 114 10.59 25.34 -5.53
N GLU A 115 11.00 26.46 -4.94
CA GLU A 115 11.88 26.48 -3.76
C GLU A 115 11.26 25.76 -2.56
N ALA A 116 9.98 26.01 -2.28
CA ALA A 116 9.25 25.33 -1.20
C ALA A 116 9.17 23.80 -1.41
N ILE A 117 8.98 23.37 -2.66
CA ILE A 117 8.95 21.93 -2.97
C ILE A 117 10.33 21.30 -2.92
N GLU A 118 11.38 22.00 -3.38
CA GLU A 118 12.77 21.54 -3.24
C GLU A 118 13.14 21.33 -1.77
N GLU A 119 12.72 22.25 -0.90
CA GLU A 119 12.92 22.13 0.56
C GLU A 119 12.09 20.98 1.14
N PHE A 120 10.78 20.95 0.85
CA PHE A 120 9.86 19.94 1.38
C PHE A 120 10.27 18.50 1.01
N THR A 121 10.73 18.28 -0.22
CA THR A 121 11.16 16.95 -0.69
C THR A 121 12.65 16.68 -0.45
N ASN A 122 13.34 17.60 0.25
CA ASN A 122 14.77 17.49 0.57
C ASN A 122 15.65 17.26 -0.67
N VAL A 123 15.41 18.06 -1.72
CA VAL A 123 16.21 18.01 -2.98
C VAL A 123 17.01 19.29 -3.23
N THR A 124 16.96 20.28 -2.33
CA THR A 124 17.70 21.54 -2.44
C THR A 124 19.19 21.31 -2.67
N GLY A 125 19.80 20.38 -1.92
CA GLY A 125 21.24 20.05 -2.05
C GLY A 125 21.64 19.37 -3.36
N ILE A 126 20.66 18.99 -4.19
CA ILE A 126 20.88 18.31 -5.48
C ILE A 126 20.21 19.07 -6.65
N ARG A 127 19.74 20.29 -6.43
CA ARG A 127 18.96 21.05 -7.41
C ARG A 127 19.69 21.27 -8.74
N GLU A 128 21.00 21.38 -8.72
CA GLU A 128 21.86 21.58 -9.90
C GLU A 128 22.34 20.22 -10.53
N LYS A 129 21.97 19.08 -9.94
CA LYS A 129 22.31 17.79 -10.53
C LYS A 129 21.39 17.44 -11.66
N HIS A 130 21.94 16.85 -12.72
CA HIS A 130 21.14 16.28 -13.81
C HIS A 130 20.37 15.05 -13.36
N LEU A 131 19.13 14.88 -13.86
CA LEU A 131 18.25 13.77 -13.50
C LEU A 131 18.88 12.39 -13.74
N LYS A 132 19.72 12.25 -14.78
CA LYS A 132 20.44 11.00 -15.09
C LYS A 132 21.43 10.59 -14.01
N ALA A 133 21.97 11.54 -13.25
CA ALA A 133 22.99 11.30 -12.22
C ALA A 133 22.40 10.99 -10.84
N LEU A 134 21.07 10.94 -10.72
CA LEU A 134 20.38 10.72 -9.45
C LEU A 134 20.27 9.23 -9.12
N SER A 135 20.46 8.90 -7.83
CA SER A 135 20.07 7.60 -7.27
C SER A 135 18.57 7.37 -7.36
N LYS A 136 18.10 6.13 -7.16
CA LYS A 136 16.67 5.81 -7.19
C LYS A 136 15.89 6.63 -6.15
N GLY A 137 16.36 6.72 -4.91
CA GLY A 137 15.72 7.51 -3.87
C GLY A 137 15.67 9.01 -4.18
N MET A 138 16.75 9.58 -4.76
CA MET A 138 16.74 10.96 -5.23
C MET A 138 15.70 11.17 -6.34
N LYS A 139 15.62 10.26 -7.32
CA LYS A 139 14.61 10.30 -8.38
C LYS A 139 13.20 10.25 -7.82
N GLN A 140 12.97 9.45 -6.79
CA GLN A 140 11.67 9.35 -6.14
C GLN A 140 11.25 10.65 -5.48
N ARG A 141 12.16 11.32 -4.76
CA ARG A 141 11.92 12.65 -4.16
C ARG A 141 11.62 13.72 -5.22
N VAL A 142 12.36 13.72 -6.33
CA VAL A 142 12.12 14.63 -7.45
C VAL A 142 10.76 14.34 -8.11
N SER A 143 10.39 13.06 -8.26
CA SER A 143 9.09 12.66 -8.80
C SER A 143 7.93 13.11 -7.91
N LEU A 144 8.09 12.99 -6.61
CA LEU A 144 7.13 13.51 -5.63
C LEU A 144 7.06 15.05 -5.70
N GLY A 145 8.20 15.74 -5.75
CA GLY A 145 8.26 17.21 -5.91
C GLY A 145 7.55 17.69 -7.18
N ARG A 146 7.77 17.00 -8.31
CA ARG A 146 7.05 17.26 -9.55
C ARG A 146 5.53 17.16 -9.40
N ALA A 147 5.06 16.12 -8.70
CA ALA A 147 3.62 15.91 -8.50
C ALA A 147 3.01 16.92 -7.54
N LEU A 148 3.82 17.53 -6.65
CA LEU A 148 3.37 18.48 -5.62
C LEU A 148 3.49 19.95 -6.02
N VAL A 149 4.28 20.31 -7.04
CA VAL A 149 4.66 21.70 -7.35
C VAL A 149 3.48 22.63 -7.63
N TYR A 150 2.32 22.09 -8.05
CA TYR A 150 1.07 22.81 -8.29
C TYR A 150 0.01 22.58 -7.20
N ASP A 151 0.41 21.99 -6.07
CA ASP A 151 -0.40 21.79 -4.87
C ASP A 151 -1.71 20.98 -5.09
N PRO A 152 -1.67 19.78 -5.68
CA PRO A 152 -2.86 18.98 -5.94
C PRO A 152 -3.53 18.52 -4.65
N ASP A 153 -4.84 18.27 -4.70
CA ASP A 153 -5.60 17.73 -3.56
C ASP A 153 -5.47 16.23 -3.41
N VAL A 154 -5.21 15.52 -4.50
CA VAL A 154 -5.11 14.05 -4.57
C VAL A 154 -3.71 13.66 -5.04
N LEU A 155 -3.12 12.69 -4.38
CA LEU A 155 -1.84 12.10 -4.76
C LEU A 155 -2.00 10.62 -5.05
N ILE A 156 -1.57 10.22 -6.23
CA ILE A 156 -1.57 8.83 -6.69
C ILE A 156 -0.11 8.40 -6.86
N LEU A 157 0.35 7.43 -6.07
CA LEU A 157 1.73 6.98 -6.07
C LEU A 157 1.81 5.50 -6.44
N ASP A 158 2.41 5.21 -7.59
CA ASP A 158 2.54 3.85 -8.10
C ASP A 158 3.89 3.25 -7.68
N GLU A 159 3.86 2.28 -6.75
CA GLU A 159 5.01 1.57 -6.19
C GLU A 159 6.15 2.50 -5.68
N PRO A 160 5.86 3.58 -4.94
CA PRO A 160 6.85 4.63 -4.67
C PRO A 160 7.99 4.19 -3.75
N ALA A 161 7.82 3.13 -2.97
CA ALA A 161 8.83 2.58 -2.07
C ALA A 161 9.67 1.46 -2.71
N ALA A 162 9.30 0.99 -3.93
CA ALA A 162 9.97 -0.12 -4.58
C ALA A 162 11.45 0.15 -4.83
N GLY A 163 12.32 -0.71 -4.27
CA GLY A 163 13.78 -0.63 -4.42
C GLY A 163 14.44 0.59 -3.78
N LEU A 164 13.78 1.24 -2.86
CA LEU A 164 14.40 2.20 -1.95
C LEU A 164 15.15 1.47 -0.82
N ASP A 165 16.22 2.07 -0.34
CA ASP A 165 16.86 1.63 0.89
C ASP A 165 15.97 1.93 2.13
N PRO A 166 16.23 1.29 3.30
CA PRO A 166 15.38 1.45 4.47
C PRO A 166 15.23 2.91 4.94
N ARG A 167 16.29 3.71 4.84
CA ARG A 167 16.25 5.11 5.24
C ARG A 167 15.37 5.95 4.32
N ALA A 168 15.50 5.76 3.01
CA ALA A 168 14.68 6.47 2.03
C ALA A 168 13.19 6.09 2.16
N ARG A 169 12.86 4.84 2.57
CA ARG A 169 11.49 4.43 2.86
C ARG A 169 10.90 5.16 4.06
N VAL A 170 11.67 5.28 5.15
CA VAL A 170 11.24 6.03 6.34
C VAL A 170 10.97 7.49 5.97
N GLU A 171 11.89 8.14 5.26
CA GLU A 171 11.73 9.53 4.84
C GLU A 171 10.52 9.74 3.91
N LEU A 172 10.27 8.81 2.97
CA LEU A 172 9.08 8.84 2.13
C LEU A 172 7.80 8.72 2.98
N ARG A 173 7.78 7.79 3.93
CA ARG A 173 6.65 7.60 4.83
C ARG A 173 6.32 8.87 5.61
N GLU A 174 7.33 9.51 6.21
CA GLU A 174 7.15 10.77 6.95
C GLU A 174 6.57 11.87 6.06
N LEU A 175 7.05 12.01 4.82
CA LEU A 175 6.51 12.97 3.87
C LEU A 175 5.03 12.68 3.53
N LEU A 176 4.66 11.42 3.33
CA LEU A 176 3.27 11.05 3.03
C LEU A 176 2.34 11.31 4.23
N MET A 177 2.78 11.04 5.45
CA MET A 177 2.02 11.35 6.66
C MET A 177 1.79 12.87 6.80
N LEU A 178 2.82 13.70 6.61
CA LEU A 178 2.70 15.16 6.62
C LEU A 178 1.73 15.67 5.55
N LEU A 179 1.69 15.05 4.38
CA LEU A 179 0.75 15.40 3.31
C LEU A 179 -0.69 15.02 3.67
N ALA A 180 -0.90 13.88 4.31
CA ALA A 180 -2.22 13.48 4.82
C ALA A 180 -2.71 14.43 5.92
N GLU A 181 -1.85 14.83 6.86
CA GLU A 181 -2.15 15.86 7.88
C GLU A 181 -2.58 17.20 7.23
N ARG A 182 -1.99 17.55 6.09
CA ARG A 182 -2.40 18.71 5.26
C ARG A 182 -3.67 18.45 4.43
N GLN A 183 -4.43 17.43 4.79
CA GLN A 183 -5.70 17.08 4.14
C GLN A 183 -5.58 16.68 2.66
N LYS A 184 -4.43 16.20 2.21
CA LYS A 184 -4.32 15.56 0.90
C LYS A 184 -4.93 14.16 0.95
N ALA A 185 -5.59 13.74 -0.12
CA ALA A 185 -6.05 12.37 -0.30
C ALA A 185 -4.95 11.56 -1.00
N ILE A 186 -4.51 10.46 -0.42
CA ILE A 186 -3.34 9.73 -0.93
C ILE A 186 -3.74 8.29 -1.23
N LEU A 187 -3.47 7.84 -2.47
CA LEU A 187 -3.57 6.43 -2.88
C LEU A 187 -2.18 5.94 -3.26
N ILE A 188 -1.70 4.92 -2.56
CA ILE A 188 -0.38 4.35 -2.76
C ILE A 188 -0.48 2.88 -3.16
N SER A 189 0.12 2.46 -4.27
CA SER A 189 0.25 1.04 -4.55
C SER A 189 1.51 0.45 -3.92
N SER A 190 1.39 -0.78 -3.45
CA SER A 190 2.54 -1.61 -3.07
C SER A 190 2.20 -3.08 -3.25
N HIS A 191 3.21 -3.89 -3.47
CA HIS A 191 3.14 -5.34 -3.36
C HIS A 191 3.69 -5.83 -2.00
N ILE A 192 4.20 -4.92 -1.15
CA ILE A 192 4.70 -5.19 0.20
C ILE A 192 3.67 -4.70 1.22
N LEU A 193 2.93 -5.64 1.78
CA LEU A 193 1.80 -5.36 2.67
C LEU A 193 2.22 -4.76 4.00
N THR A 194 3.35 -5.20 4.55
CA THR A 194 3.88 -4.70 5.82
C THR A 194 4.18 -3.20 5.78
N GLU A 195 4.67 -2.68 4.65
CA GLU A 195 4.93 -1.26 4.49
C GLU A 195 3.63 -0.42 4.55
N LEU A 196 2.53 -0.97 4.04
CA LEU A 196 1.25 -0.26 4.01
C LEU A 196 0.54 -0.25 5.36
N THR A 197 0.68 -1.31 6.17
CA THR A 197 0.07 -1.36 7.51
C THR A 197 0.56 -0.28 8.44
N GLU A 198 1.77 0.23 8.22
CA GLU A 198 2.38 1.26 9.07
C GLU A 198 1.87 2.68 8.78
N ILE A 199 1.36 2.94 7.57
CA ILE A 199 1.02 4.31 7.14
C ILE A 199 -0.42 4.45 6.64
N CYS A 200 -1.07 3.37 6.19
CA CYS A 200 -2.38 3.47 5.59
C CYS A 200 -3.50 3.43 6.64
N ASN A 201 -4.53 4.21 6.40
CA ASN A 201 -5.78 4.19 7.17
C ASN A 201 -6.74 3.12 6.64
N GLY A 202 -6.66 2.83 5.35
CA GLY A 202 -7.48 1.84 4.69
C GLY A 202 -6.77 1.17 3.52
N VAL A 203 -7.39 0.14 2.98
CA VAL A 203 -6.81 -0.69 1.93
C VAL A 203 -7.87 -1.13 0.92
N VAL A 204 -7.44 -1.27 -0.32
CA VAL A 204 -8.16 -1.94 -1.41
C VAL A 204 -7.30 -3.09 -1.89
N ILE A 205 -7.78 -4.32 -1.75
CA ILE A 205 -7.11 -5.53 -2.23
C ILE A 205 -7.70 -5.91 -3.58
N ILE A 206 -6.84 -5.97 -4.60
CA ILE A 206 -7.25 -6.28 -5.97
C ILE A 206 -6.49 -7.50 -6.51
N GLU A 207 -7.21 -8.37 -7.23
CA GLU A 207 -6.62 -9.48 -7.97
C GLU A 207 -7.36 -9.66 -9.30
N ARG A 208 -6.61 -9.87 -10.38
CA ARG A 208 -7.17 -10.10 -11.74
C ARG A 208 -8.22 -9.07 -12.16
N GLY A 209 -7.97 -7.82 -11.84
CA GLY A 209 -8.86 -6.70 -12.17
C GLY A 209 -10.08 -6.53 -11.27
N ARG A 210 -10.25 -7.35 -10.21
CA ARG A 210 -11.42 -7.30 -9.32
C ARG A 210 -11.01 -6.99 -7.89
N ILE A 211 -11.82 -6.20 -7.19
CA ILE A 211 -11.62 -5.95 -5.77
C ILE A 211 -12.07 -7.20 -5.00
N LEU A 212 -11.17 -7.72 -4.16
CA LEU A 212 -11.44 -8.80 -3.25
C LEU A 212 -11.92 -8.29 -1.89
N GLU A 213 -11.30 -7.22 -1.39
CA GLU A 213 -11.66 -6.60 -0.11
C GLU A 213 -11.33 -5.11 -0.14
N THR A 214 -12.10 -4.30 0.59
CA THR A 214 -11.84 -2.87 0.78
C THR A 214 -12.41 -2.38 2.11
N GLY A 215 -11.73 -1.44 2.74
CA GLY A 215 -12.17 -0.86 4.00
C GLY A 215 -11.02 -0.26 4.80
N THR A 216 -11.31 0.15 6.04
CA THR A 216 -10.25 0.52 6.97
C THR A 216 -9.39 -0.71 7.29
N ILE A 217 -8.12 -0.49 7.63
CA ILE A 217 -7.24 -1.61 8.01
C ILE A 217 -7.85 -2.39 9.18
N GLU A 218 -8.45 -1.70 10.15
CA GLU A 218 -9.12 -2.35 11.28
C GLU A 218 -10.29 -3.23 10.85
N ASP A 219 -11.14 -2.77 9.91
CA ASP A 219 -12.29 -3.54 9.43
C ASP A 219 -11.85 -4.78 8.66
N VAL A 220 -10.83 -4.62 7.81
CA VAL A 220 -10.25 -5.73 7.04
C VAL A 220 -9.60 -6.75 7.98
N LEU A 221 -8.87 -6.29 8.99
CA LEU A 221 -8.29 -7.15 10.03
C LEU A 221 -9.37 -7.85 10.86
N LYS A 222 -10.44 -7.17 11.28
CA LYS A 222 -11.55 -7.74 12.07
C LYS A 222 -12.28 -8.86 11.32
N LYS A 223 -12.48 -8.74 10.02
CA LYS A 223 -13.09 -9.80 9.20
C LYS A 223 -12.23 -11.07 9.17
N SER A 224 -10.91 -10.93 9.28
CA SER A 224 -9.97 -12.05 9.35
C SER A 224 -9.79 -12.60 10.75
N THR A 225 -10.14 -11.85 11.81
CA THR A 225 -9.93 -12.22 13.21
C THR A 225 -10.88 -13.33 13.74
N ALA A 226 -11.70 -13.93 12.88
CA ALA A 226 -12.36 -15.20 13.24
C ALA A 226 -11.34 -16.31 13.60
N ARG A 227 -10.06 -16.16 13.19
CA ARG A 227 -8.98 -17.11 13.49
C ARG A 227 -7.73 -16.37 13.92
N ARG A 228 -7.25 -16.65 15.13
CA ARG A 228 -6.01 -16.12 15.68
C ARG A 228 -4.88 -17.10 15.41
N THR A 229 -3.78 -16.66 14.86
CA THR A 229 -2.59 -17.50 14.74
C THR A 229 -1.82 -17.47 16.06
N VAL A 230 -1.57 -18.63 16.63
CA VAL A 230 -0.75 -18.80 17.81
C VAL A 230 0.56 -19.47 17.41
N ALA A 231 1.67 -18.94 17.87
CA ALA A 231 3.00 -19.53 17.73
C ALA A 231 3.51 -19.95 19.10
N ILE A 232 3.97 -21.21 19.21
CA ILE A 232 4.54 -21.78 20.43
C ILE A 232 5.97 -22.21 20.14
N ARG A 233 6.90 -21.83 21.03
CA ARG A 233 8.26 -22.34 21.03
C ARG A 233 8.53 -23.09 22.33
N LEU A 234 9.00 -24.35 22.19
CA LEU A 234 9.36 -25.22 23.31
C LEU A 234 10.86 -25.19 23.60
N LEU A 235 11.25 -25.46 24.84
CA LEU A 235 12.65 -25.44 25.26
C LEU A 235 13.52 -26.48 24.52
N ASP A 236 12.95 -27.61 24.17
CA ASP A 236 13.69 -28.79 23.69
C ASP A 236 13.61 -28.99 22.16
N THR A 237 13.07 -27.99 21.40
CA THR A 237 12.83 -28.14 19.95
C THR A 237 13.92 -27.60 19.05
N HIS A 238 15.16 -27.41 19.53
CA HIS A 238 16.20 -26.82 18.68
C HIS A 238 16.49 -27.57 17.38
N HIS A 239 16.05 -28.85 17.20
CA HIS A 239 16.20 -29.58 15.93
C HIS A 239 15.22 -30.78 15.75
N HIS A 240 14.20 -30.97 16.58
CA HIS A 240 13.31 -32.11 16.42
C HIS A 240 11.86 -31.72 16.24
N GLU A 241 11.21 -32.31 15.23
CA GLU A 241 9.76 -32.26 15.09
C GLU A 241 9.11 -32.82 16.36
N ASN A 242 8.03 -32.18 16.82
CA ASN A 242 7.22 -32.68 17.93
C ASN A 242 5.86 -33.20 17.42
N PRO A 243 5.83 -34.37 16.76
CA PRO A 243 4.64 -34.90 16.13
C PRO A 243 3.53 -35.22 17.14
N GLN A 244 3.89 -35.46 18.41
CA GLN A 244 2.92 -35.74 19.46
C GLN A 244 2.14 -34.47 19.81
N LEU A 245 2.81 -33.33 19.99
CA LEU A 245 2.15 -32.08 20.27
C LEU A 245 1.29 -31.60 19.08
N LEU A 246 1.79 -31.75 17.86
CA LEU A 246 1.01 -31.42 16.66
C LEU A 246 -0.29 -32.24 16.59
N LYS A 247 -0.21 -33.54 16.88
CA LYS A 247 -1.38 -34.44 16.92
C LYS A 247 -2.37 -34.03 18.00
N GLU A 248 -1.89 -33.66 19.18
CA GLU A 248 -2.73 -33.21 20.29
C GLU A 248 -3.43 -31.89 19.97
N LEU A 249 -2.70 -30.93 19.39
CA LEU A 249 -3.28 -29.64 18.96
C LEU A 249 -4.37 -29.87 17.92
N LEU A 250 -4.14 -30.72 16.92
CA LEU A 250 -5.14 -31.00 15.87
C LEU A 250 -6.36 -31.76 16.39
N GLN A 251 -6.29 -32.40 17.60
CA GLN A 251 -7.45 -33.02 18.25
C GLN A 251 -8.27 -32.02 19.09
N THR A 252 -7.76 -30.83 19.31
CA THR A 252 -8.48 -29.78 20.06
C THR A 252 -9.51 -29.08 19.13
N PRO A 253 -10.82 -29.08 19.46
CA PRO A 253 -11.87 -28.61 18.55
C PRO A 253 -11.75 -27.16 18.10
N GLN A 254 -11.03 -26.35 18.88
CA GLN A 254 -10.82 -24.92 18.62
C GLN A 254 -9.56 -24.64 17.80
N ILE A 255 -8.77 -25.67 17.45
CA ILE A 255 -7.49 -25.53 16.74
C ILE A 255 -7.59 -26.10 15.33
N GLU A 256 -7.15 -25.32 14.38
CA GLU A 256 -7.02 -25.71 12.98
C GLU A 256 -5.60 -25.43 12.47
N ASN A 257 -5.22 -26.10 11.38
CA ASN A 257 -3.99 -25.82 10.64
C ASN A 257 -2.69 -25.83 11.48
N ALA A 258 -2.61 -26.71 12.50
CA ALA A 258 -1.38 -26.83 13.27
C ALA A 258 -0.23 -27.37 12.40
N ARG A 259 0.90 -26.64 12.39
CA ARG A 259 2.10 -26.99 11.61
C ARG A 259 3.36 -26.54 12.34
N GLN A 260 4.45 -27.25 12.11
CA GLN A 260 5.77 -26.84 12.60
C GLN A 260 6.51 -26.08 11.51
N VAL A 261 7.03 -24.88 11.85
CA VAL A 261 7.79 -24.01 10.96
C VAL A 261 9.05 -23.58 11.72
N GLY A 262 10.20 -24.04 11.25
CA GLY A 262 11.45 -23.76 11.95
C GLY A 262 11.51 -24.34 13.33
N GLY A 263 11.66 -23.82 14.38
CA GLY A 263 11.60 -24.33 15.77
C GLY A 263 10.30 -24.02 16.50
N GLU A 264 9.28 -23.50 15.78
CA GLU A 264 8.00 -23.07 16.35
C GLU A 264 6.85 -23.92 15.82
N ILE A 265 5.81 -24.08 16.64
CA ILE A 265 4.54 -24.67 16.22
C ILE A 265 3.54 -23.56 16.06
N HIS A 266 2.99 -23.43 14.86
CA HIS A 266 1.97 -22.46 14.50
C HIS A 266 0.63 -23.16 14.34
N PHE A 267 -0.44 -22.59 14.88
CA PHE A 267 -1.80 -23.07 14.68
C PHE A 267 -2.81 -21.93 14.68
N GLU A 268 -3.95 -22.17 14.07
CA GLU A 268 -5.08 -21.24 14.06
C GLU A 268 -6.02 -21.58 15.21
N LEU A 269 -6.35 -20.61 16.04
CA LEU A 269 -7.24 -20.72 17.16
C LEU A 269 -8.57 -20.00 16.87
N SER A 270 -9.67 -20.74 16.94
CA SER A 270 -11.03 -20.20 16.93
C SER A 270 -11.44 -19.89 18.36
N GLY A 271 -11.49 -18.60 18.72
CA GLY A 271 -11.85 -18.16 20.08
C GLY A 271 -11.25 -16.80 20.45
N ASP A 272 -11.53 -16.40 21.68
CA ASP A 272 -11.03 -15.16 22.25
C ASP A 272 -9.69 -15.35 23.01
N GLU A 273 -9.27 -14.35 23.76
CA GLU A 273 -8.05 -14.40 24.57
C GLU A 273 -8.16 -15.41 25.73
N ALA A 274 -9.37 -15.67 26.22
CA ALA A 274 -9.59 -16.67 27.26
C ALA A 274 -9.30 -18.09 26.73
N ALA A 275 -9.78 -18.41 25.52
CA ALA A 275 -9.49 -19.70 24.88
C ALA A 275 -7.98 -19.93 24.68
N ALA A 276 -7.21 -18.88 24.37
CA ALA A 276 -5.76 -18.99 24.26
C ALA A 276 -5.09 -19.24 25.62
N CYS A 277 -5.57 -18.59 26.67
CA CYS A 277 -5.11 -18.85 28.04
C CYS A 277 -5.43 -20.27 28.49
N ASP A 278 -6.60 -20.80 28.16
CA ASP A 278 -7.00 -22.17 28.50
C ASP A 278 -6.07 -23.19 27.80
N ILE A 279 -5.78 -23.01 26.51
CA ILE A 279 -4.85 -23.88 25.79
C ILE A 279 -3.45 -23.81 26.39
N LEU A 280 -2.96 -22.61 26.72
CA LEU A 280 -1.65 -22.47 27.38
C LEU A 280 -1.65 -23.19 28.70
N GLY A 281 -2.71 -23.08 29.52
CA GLY A 281 -2.87 -23.80 30.78
C GLY A 281 -2.85 -25.30 30.61
N GLU A 282 -3.56 -25.86 29.62
CA GLU A 282 -3.56 -27.28 29.31
C GLU A 282 -2.17 -27.79 28.90
N LEU A 283 -1.46 -27.06 28.06
CA LEU A 283 -0.12 -27.42 27.62
C LEU A 283 0.87 -27.44 28.79
N ILE A 284 0.79 -26.46 29.70
CA ILE A 284 1.62 -26.44 30.92
C ILE A 284 1.26 -27.62 31.86
N ALA A 285 -0.02 -27.93 32.04
CA ALA A 285 -0.49 -29.03 32.83
C ALA A 285 0.02 -30.39 32.30
N LYS A 286 0.14 -30.53 30.98
CA LYS A 286 0.75 -31.67 30.29
C LYS A 286 2.29 -31.65 30.32
N LYS A 287 2.89 -30.72 31.06
CA LYS A 287 4.35 -30.61 31.28
C LYS A 287 5.15 -30.20 30.02
N TYR A 288 4.53 -29.63 29.02
CA TYR A 288 5.28 -29.01 27.92
C TYR A 288 6.05 -27.78 28.43
N ARG A 289 7.36 -27.72 28.13
CA ARG A 289 8.25 -26.64 28.57
C ARG A 289 8.21 -25.49 27.54
N ILE A 290 7.23 -24.59 27.70
CA ILE A 290 6.98 -23.51 26.77
C ILE A 290 7.92 -22.33 27.10
N ILE A 291 8.74 -21.91 26.15
CA ILE A 291 9.60 -20.71 26.24
C ILE A 291 8.83 -19.48 25.77
N GLU A 292 8.03 -19.64 24.73
CA GLU A 292 7.29 -18.55 24.12
C GLU A 292 5.91 -19.03 23.68
N PHE A 293 4.89 -18.26 24.04
CA PHE A 293 3.53 -18.42 23.59
C PHE A 293 3.08 -17.05 23.06
N ARG A 294 3.00 -16.90 21.76
CA ARG A 294 2.73 -15.65 21.12
C ARG A 294 1.47 -15.74 20.29
N GLN A 295 0.50 -14.88 20.57
CA GLN A 295 -0.58 -14.64 19.64
C GLN A 295 -0.11 -13.65 18.59
N THR A 296 -0.15 -14.05 17.34
CA THR A 296 0.06 -13.14 16.21
C THR A 296 -1.30 -12.66 15.77
N LYS A 297 -1.56 -11.37 15.89
CA LYS A 297 -2.74 -10.78 15.26
C LYS A 297 -2.62 -11.04 13.77
N ALA A 298 -3.74 -11.41 13.14
CA ALA A 298 -3.78 -11.51 11.68
C ALA A 298 -3.19 -10.23 11.09
N ASN A 299 -2.21 -10.35 10.23
CA ASN A 299 -1.65 -9.23 9.51
C ASN A 299 -2.26 -9.17 8.11
N LEU A 300 -2.08 -8.07 7.41
CA LEU A 300 -2.61 -7.93 6.05
C LEU A 300 -2.04 -8.99 5.08
N GLU A 301 -0.85 -9.55 5.36
CA GLU A 301 -0.26 -10.63 4.55
C GLU A 301 -1.06 -11.92 4.69
N ASP A 302 -1.45 -12.28 5.92
CA ASP A 302 -2.27 -13.47 6.17
C ASP A 302 -3.63 -13.34 5.47
N ILE A 303 -4.22 -12.15 5.51
CA ILE A 303 -5.48 -11.85 4.83
C ILE A 303 -5.30 -11.96 3.32
N PHE A 304 -4.27 -11.31 2.79
CA PHE A 304 -3.96 -11.35 1.37
C PHE A 304 -3.78 -12.79 0.88
N MET A 305 -2.99 -13.59 1.60
CA MET A 305 -2.78 -15.01 1.27
C MET A 305 -4.06 -15.85 1.38
N THR A 306 -4.98 -15.46 2.28
CA THR A 306 -6.26 -16.17 2.44
C THR A 306 -7.25 -15.81 1.35
N VAL A 307 -7.31 -14.52 0.99
CA VAL A 307 -8.27 -13.98 0.02
C VAL A 307 -7.82 -14.25 -1.42
N THR A 308 -6.49 -14.27 -1.66
CA THR A 308 -5.89 -14.57 -2.98
C THR A 308 -5.65 -16.07 -3.20
N LYS A 309 -6.45 -16.95 -2.62
CA LYS A 309 -6.30 -18.41 -2.76
C LYS A 309 -6.24 -18.85 -4.21
N GLY A 310 -5.07 -19.19 -4.65
CA GLY A 310 -4.82 -20.03 -5.81
C GLY A 310 -4.59 -19.30 -7.13
N GLY A 311 -3.35 -18.94 -7.37
CA GLY A 311 -2.93 -18.47 -8.69
C GLY A 311 -1.45 -18.16 -8.81
N VAL A 312 -0.59 -18.98 -8.17
CA VAL A 312 0.77 -19.11 -8.68
C VAL A 312 0.69 -20.16 -9.78
N GLN A 313 0.62 -19.72 -11.03
CA GLN A 313 1.06 -20.44 -12.20
C GLN A 313 2.28 -19.75 -12.76
#